data_62697aa3a9c9256d599efffba3904d21
#
_entry.id   62697aa3a9c9256d599efffba3904d21
#
_cell.length_a   1.000
_cell.length_b   1.000
_cell.length_c   1.000
_cell.angle_alpha   90.00
_cell.angle_beta   90.00
_cell.angle_gamma   90.00
#
_symmetry.space_group_name_H-M   'P 1'
#
loop_
_entity.id
_entity.type
_entity.pdbx_description
1 polymer ?
#
loop_
_entity_poly.entity_id
_entity_poly.type
_entity_poly.pdbx_seq_one_letter_code
_entity_poly.pdbx_strand_id
1 'polypeptide(L)'
;MLGMKYGAPESVSFTENVAREMAIAGWEAGVALAREKGPAPIMNEEFAVTRAMLRRRPEMARDGWKVGDRVPGRVLHARYSRYMRRLAETAPELVKEIETVGARFTHHSSIAPTGTISLSLANNASNGIEPSFAHHYFRNVIREGKKSKERVDVYSFELLAYRELVNSRAMPGSTSAGERLPDCFITAEDIGPREHVDIQAAAQKWVDSSISKTANVPTDFRYEEFKDIYLYAHEKGLKGCTTFRFNPEAHQGVLVKEDDLKNTTYVFTLEDGSEIE
;
A
#
# COMPACT_ATOMS: atom_id res chain seq x y z
N MET A 1 12.24 -3.68 -11.49
CA MET A 1 12.57 -3.13 -12.82
C MET A 1 13.48 -1.90 -12.76
N LEU A 2 13.33 -1.05 -11.75
CA LEU A 2 14.22 0.11 -11.54
C LEU A 2 15.53 -0.25 -10.82
N GLY A 3 15.69 -1.48 -10.38
CA GLY A 3 16.88 -1.94 -9.66
C GLY A 3 16.98 -1.47 -8.21
N MET A 4 15.94 -0.85 -7.67
CA MET A 4 15.89 -0.41 -6.28
C MET A 4 15.39 -1.55 -5.38
N LYS A 5 16.05 -1.72 -4.24
CA LYS A 5 15.61 -2.66 -3.20
C LYS A 5 14.42 -2.05 -2.45
N TYR A 6 13.32 -2.80 -2.32
CA TYR A 6 12.15 -2.37 -1.56
C TYR A 6 12.52 -2.11 -0.08
N GLY A 7 12.07 -1.00 0.48
CA GLY A 7 12.37 -0.60 1.85
C GLY A 7 13.71 0.13 2.05
N ALA A 8 14.60 0.10 1.06
CA ALA A 8 15.83 0.88 1.12
C ALA A 8 15.54 2.40 1.01
N PRO A 9 16.41 3.28 1.55
CA PRO A 9 16.18 4.72 1.58
C PRO A 9 15.86 5.35 0.22
N GLU A 10 16.51 4.88 -0.85
CA GLU A 10 16.26 5.33 -2.21
C GLU A 10 14.85 4.95 -2.70
N SER A 11 14.36 3.76 -2.35
CA SER A 11 13.01 3.33 -2.73
C SER A 11 11.93 4.07 -1.93
N VAL A 12 12.20 4.40 -0.67
CA VAL A 12 11.33 5.25 0.17
C VAL A 12 11.22 6.65 -0.44
N SER A 13 12.35 7.27 -0.78
CA SER A 13 12.39 8.60 -1.42
C SER A 13 11.71 8.60 -2.78
N PHE A 14 11.93 7.57 -3.59
CA PHE A 14 11.29 7.43 -4.88
C PHE A 14 9.77 7.30 -4.74
N THR A 15 9.30 6.46 -3.81
CA THR A 15 7.87 6.28 -3.52
C THR A 15 7.22 7.61 -3.10
N GLU A 16 7.87 8.37 -2.23
CA GLU A 16 7.38 9.69 -1.80
C GLU A 16 7.26 10.65 -2.99
N ASN A 17 8.28 10.71 -3.85
CA ASN A 17 8.30 11.59 -5.00
C ASN A 17 7.20 11.24 -6.01
N VAL A 18 7.05 9.96 -6.37
CA VAL A 18 5.98 9.51 -7.28
C VAL A 18 4.60 9.82 -6.71
N ALA A 19 4.38 9.51 -5.42
CA ALA A 19 3.09 9.78 -4.78
C ALA A 19 2.78 11.28 -4.72
N ARG A 20 3.79 12.14 -4.53
CA ARG A 20 3.65 13.60 -4.57
C ARG A 20 3.23 14.10 -5.94
N GLU A 21 3.94 13.69 -6.99
CA GLU A 21 3.61 14.12 -8.36
C GLU A 21 2.19 13.67 -8.76
N MET A 22 1.82 12.44 -8.41
CA MET A 22 0.46 11.95 -8.63
C MET A 22 -0.59 12.76 -7.85
N ALA A 23 -0.29 13.17 -6.62
CA ALA A 23 -1.19 13.98 -5.81
C ALA A 23 -1.39 15.37 -6.43
N ILE A 24 -0.31 16.04 -6.83
CA ILE A 24 -0.37 17.36 -7.47
C ILE A 24 -1.21 17.28 -8.75
N ALA A 25 -0.86 16.38 -9.67
CA ALA A 25 -1.58 16.20 -10.94
C ALA A 25 -3.07 15.84 -10.73
N GLY A 26 -3.38 15.02 -9.72
CA GLY A 26 -4.76 14.67 -9.37
C GLY A 26 -5.56 15.87 -8.89
N TRP A 27 -4.98 16.74 -8.06
CA TRP A 27 -5.67 17.95 -7.60
C TRP A 27 -5.78 19.01 -8.69
N GLU A 28 -4.78 19.16 -9.56
CA GLU A 28 -4.87 20.03 -10.76
C GLU A 28 -6.04 19.61 -11.65
N ALA A 29 -6.15 18.30 -11.93
CA ALA A 29 -7.29 17.75 -12.66
C ALA A 29 -8.62 17.99 -11.93
N GLY A 30 -8.64 17.87 -10.58
CA GLY A 30 -9.81 18.15 -9.75
C GLY A 30 -10.29 19.59 -9.85
N VAL A 31 -9.39 20.55 -9.90
CA VAL A 31 -9.69 21.98 -10.11
C VAL A 31 -10.17 22.23 -11.53
N ALA A 32 -9.50 21.68 -12.54
CA ALA A 32 -9.93 21.80 -13.94
C ALA A 32 -11.35 21.26 -14.14
N LEU A 33 -11.67 20.10 -13.58
CA LEU A 33 -13.01 19.52 -13.59
C LEU A 33 -14.03 20.38 -12.82
N ALA A 34 -13.62 21.03 -11.72
CA ALA A 34 -14.49 21.93 -10.98
C ALA A 34 -14.84 23.19 -11.79
N ARG A 35 -13.92 23.71 -12.59
CA ARG A 35 -14.18 24.82 -13.50
C ARG A 35 -15.16 24.44 -14.61
N GLU A 36 -15.05 23.22 -15.15
CA GLU A 36 -15.90 22.72 -16.23
C GLU A 36 -17.30 22.31 -15.75
N LYS A 37 -17.38 21.59 -14.63
CA LYS A 37 -18.61 20.88 -14.17
C LYS A 37 -19.11 21.35 -12.80
N GLY A 38 -18.49 22.36 -12.24
CA GLY A 38 -18.70 22.80 -10.85
C GLY A 38 -17.96 21.94 -9.83
N PRO A 39 -17.61 22.50 -8.66
CA PRO A 39 -16.97 21.78 -7.58
C PRO A 39 -17.92 20.73 -6.95
N ALA A 40 -17.38 19.83 -6.15
CA ALA A 40 -18.19 18.94 -5.32
C ALA A 40 -19.14 19.78 -4.44
N PRO A 41 -20.43 19.42 -4.27
CA PRO A 41 -21.42 20.23 -3.57
C PRO A 41 -20.96 20.71 -2.19
N ILE A 42 -20.33 19.84 -1.42
CA ILE A 42 -19.80 20.13 -0.07
C ILE A 42 -18.76 21.26 -0.06
N MET A 43 -18.09 21.52 -1.18
CA MET A 43 -17.11 22.62 -1.29
C MET A 43 -17.78 23.99 -1.19
N ASN A 44 -19.05 24.10 -1.61
CA ASN A 44 -19.84 25.33 -1.57
C ASN A 44 -20.75 25.40 -0.34
N GLU A 45 -20.92 24.31 0.41
CA GLU A 45 -21.67 24.33 1.65
C GLU A 45 -20.96 25.21 2.68
N GLU A 46 -21.75 25.91 3.47
CA GLU A 46 -21.26 26.73 4.57
C GLU A 46 -21.42 26.04 5.92
N PHE A 47 -20.34 25.95 6.66
CA PHE A 47 -20.28 25.31 7.95
C PHE A 47 -20.15 26.34 9.06
N ALA A 48 -20.98 26.21 10.12
CA ALA A 48 -20.85 27.05 11.29
C ALA A 48 -19.56 26.68 12.07
N VAL A 49 -18.74 27.69 12.33
CA VAL A 49 -17.52 27.51 13.14
C VAL A 49 -17.91 27.19 14.58
N THR A 50 -17.41 26.07 15.07
CA THR A 50 -17.71 25.60 16.44
C THR A 50 -16.51 25.79 17.36
N ARG A 51 -16.75 25.78 18.70
CA ARG A 51 -15.66 25.76 19.69
C ARG A 51 -14.73 24.57 19.53
N ALA A 52 -15.27 23.41 19.11
CA ALA A 52 -14.48 22.21 18.85
C ALA A 52 -13.56 22.38 17.64
N MET A 53 -14.02 23.05 16.58
CA MET A 53 -13.20 23.36 15.42
C MET A 53 -12.03 24.28 15.78
N LEU A 54 -12.27 25.35 16.53
CA LEU A 54 -11.23 26.28 16.96
C LEU A 54 -10.20 25.61 17.90
N ARG A 55 -10.65 24.69 18.77
CA ARG A 55 -9.71 23.91 19.61
C ARG A 55 -8.84 22.96 18.79
N ARG A 56 -9.40 22.29 17.79
CA ARG A 56 -8.67 21.34 16.94
C ARG A 56 -7.79 22.02 15.89
N ARG A 57 -8.13 23.25 15.54
CA ARG A 57 -7.48 24.05 14.49
C ARG A 57 -7.29 25.49 15.00
N PRO A 58 -6.33 25.70 15.92
CA PRO A 58 -6.11 27.03 16.51
C PRO A 58 -5.72 28.10 15.47
N GLU A 59 -5.23 27.67 14.30
CA GLU A 59 -4.98 28.54 13.15
C GLU A 59 -6.24 29.24 12.66
N MET A 60 -7.42 28.64 12.76
CA MET A 60 -8.68 29.31 12.40
C MET A 60 -8.93 30.55 13.25
N ALA A 61 -8.65 30.47 14.55
CA ALA A 61 -8.81 31.63 15.45
C ALA A 61 -7.80 32.74 15.10
N ARG A 62 -6.57 32.38 14.74
CA ARG A 62 -5.53 33.35 14.29
C ARG A 62 -5.91 34.04 12.99
N ASP A 63 -6.62 33.33 12.11
CA ASP A 63 -7.17 33.86 10.86
C ASP A 63 -8.44 34.71 11.07
N GLY A 64 -8.88 34.91 12.32
CA GLY A 64 -9.99 35.76 12.69
C GLY A 64 -11.35 35.09 12.78
N TRP A 65 -11.46 33.76 12.54
CA TRP A 65 -12.72 33.04 12.67
C TRP A 65 -13.20 32.97 14.11
N LYS A 66 -14.50 33.21 14.31
CA LYS A 66 -15.19 33.17 15.61
C LYS A 66 -16.29 32.12 15.61
N VAL A 67 -16.65 31.66 16.79
CA VAL A 67 -17.80 30.73 16.96
C VAL A 67 -19.06 31.38 16.39
N GLY A 68 -19.74 30.66 15.52
CA GLY A 68 -20.94 31.11 14.82
C GLY A 68 -20.71 31.65 13.42
N ASP A 69 -19.47 32.02 13.07
CA ASP A 69 -19.16 32.43 11.69
C ASP A 69 -19.45 31.29 10.70
N ARG A 70 -19.73 31.67 9.44
CA ARG A 70 -19.99 30.72 8.36
C ARG A 70 -18.76 30.63 7.49
N VAL A 71 -18.22 29.43 7.30
CA VAL A 71 -17.03 29.17 6.49
C VAL A 71 -17.36 28.17 5.38
N PRO A 72 -17.02 28.48 4.11
CA PRO A 72 -17.24 27.57 3.00
C PRO A 72 -16.41 26.29 3.13
N GLY A 73 -16.97 25.15 2.69
CA GLY A 73 -16.29 23.85 2.74
C GLY A 73 -14.93 23.85 2.01
N ARG A 74 -14.81 24.53 0.86
CA ARG A 74 -13.55 24.67 0.13
C ARG A 74 -12.46 25.37 0.95
N VAL A 75 -12.82 26.36 1.74
CA VAL A 75 -11.89 27.08 2.64
C VAL A 75 -11.44 26.14 3.77
N LEU A 76 -12.40 25.41 4.40
CA LEU A 76 -12.08 24.41 5.42
C LEU A 76 -11.14 23.33 4.86
N HIS A 77 -11.42 22.86 3.65
CA HIS A 77 -10.63 21.82 3.00
C HIS A 77 -9.21 22.33 2.67
N ALA A 78 -9.11 23.44 1.95
CA ALA A 78 -7.84 23.97 1.47
C ALA A 78 -6.93 24.47 2.60
N ARG A 79 -7.45 25.28 3.53
CA ARG A 79 -6.62 25.94 4.55
C ARG A 79 -6.39 25.12 5.81
N TYR A 80 -7.39 24.29 6.21
CA TYR A 80 -7.40 23.70 7.55
C TYR A 80 -7.30 22.17 7.57
N SER A 81 -7.22 21.50 6.43
CA SER A 81 -6.89 20.06 6.43
C SER A 81 -5.37 19.85 6.51
N ARG A 82 -4.92 18.82 7.25
CA ARG A 82 -3.49 18.49 7.34
C ARG A 82 -2.90 18.18 5.96
N TYR A 83 -3.67 17.50 5.14
CA TYR A 83 -3.23 17.09 3.81
C TYR A 83 -2.98 18.31 2.92
N MET A 84 -3.94 19.23 2.84
CA MET A 84 -3.81 20.44 2.00
C MET A 84 -2.70 21.38 2.50
N ARG A 85 -2.47 21.46 3.81
CA ARG A 85 -1.35 22.25 4.34
C ARG A 85 0.00 21.67 3.90
N ARG A 86 0.14 20.33 3.87
CA ARG A 86 1.34 19.70 3.31
C ARG A 86 1.45 19.94 1.81
N LEU A 87 0.35 19.83 1.08
CA LEU A 87 0.34 20.12 -0.36
C LEU A 87 0.76 21.57 -0.63
N ALA A 88 0.35 22.53 0.21
CA ALA A 88 0.71 23.94 0.09
C ALA A 88 2.23 24.20 0.26
N GLU A 89 2.97 23.33 0.94
CA GLU A 89 4.43 23.45 1.05
C GLU A 89 5.12 23.25 -0.31
N THR A 90 4.49 22.50 -1.22
CA THR A 90 5.06 22.14 -2.53
C THR A 90 4.31 22.83 -3.69
N ALA A 91 3.01 22.99 -3.56
CA ALA A 91 2.13 23.56 -4.59
C ALA A 91 1.18 24.63 -3.99
N PRO A 92 1.68 25.76 -3.48
CA PRO A 92 0.88 26.75 -2.78
C PRO A 92 -0.19 27.39 -3.68
N GLU A 93 0.12 27.64 -4.94
CA GLU A 93 -0.84 28.24 -5.87
C GLU A 93 -2.00 27.31 -6.18
N LEU A 94 -1.76 26.00 -6.29
CA LEU A 94 -2.80 25.00 -6.47
C LEU A 94 -3.76 24.96 -5.26
N VAL A 95 -3.23 25.02 -4.04
CA VAL A 95 -4.06 25.02 -2.83
C VAL A 95 -4.88 26.30 -2.72
N LYS A 96 -4.33 27.46 -3.11
CA LYS A 96 -5.04 28.74 -3.19
C LYS A 96 -6.16 28.69 -4.24
N GLU A 97 -5.91 28.00 -5.34
CA GLU A 97 -6.90 27.80 -6.37
C GLU A 97 -8.06 26.90 -5.88
N ILE A 98 -7.75 25.82 -5.15
CA ILE A 98 -8.76 24.97 -4.49
C ILE A 98 -9.58 25.80 -3.46
N GLU A 99 -8.95 26.70 -2.72
CA GLU A 99 -9.66 27.61 -1.80
C GLU A 99 -10.67 28.49 -2.54
N THR A 100 -10.35 28.94 -3.75
CA THR A 100 -11.15 29.89 -4.52
C THR A 100 -12.23 29.21 -5.34
N VAL A 101 -11.86 28.20 -6.11
CA VAL A 101 -12.72 27.49 -7.07
C VAL A 101 -13.36 26.24 -6.45
N GLY A 102 -12.68 25.60 -5.50
CA GLY A 102 -12.98 24.24 -5.05
C GLY A 102 -12.38 23.19 -5.98
N ALA A 103 -12.65 21.94 -5.68
CA ALA A 103 -12.29 20.79 -6.52
C ALA A 103 -13.53 19.92 -6.79
N ARG A 104 -13.50 19.13 -7.86
CA ARG A 104 -14.61 18.24 -8.23
C ARG A 104 -14.84 17.10 -7.22
N PHE A 105 -13.87 16.83 -6.37
CA PHE A 105 -13.89 15.80 -5.36
C PHE A 105 -13.18 16.29 -4.09
N THR A 106 -13.39 15.59 -2.98
CA THR A 106 -12.72 15.87 -1.68
C THR A 106 -11.54 14.91 -1.40
N HIS A 107 -11.50 13.79 -2.11
CA HIS A 107 -10.46 12.77 -2.06
C HIS A 107 -10.35 12.14 -3.45
N HIS A 108 -9.14 11.81 -3.89
CA HIS A 108 -8.94 11.23 -5.22
C HIS A 108 -8.03 10.00 -5.24
N SER A 109 -7.35 9.68 -4.15
CA SER A 109 -6.34 8.62 -4.14
C SER A 109 -6.49 7.65 -2.97
N SER A 110 -6.31 6.39 -3.26
CA SER A 110 -6.18 5.28 -2.29
C SER A 110 -5.28 4.20 -2.90
N ILE A 111 -4.71 3.34 -2.08
CA ILE A 111 -4.00 2.16 -2.56
C ILE A 111 -4.72 0.92 -2.06
N ALA A 112 -5.37 0.23 -3.00
CA ALA A 112 -6.08 -1.03 -2.77
C ALA A 112 -5.13 -2.23 -2.87
N PRO A 113 -5.49 -3.44 -2.35
CA PRO A 113 -4.67 -4.63 -2.45
C PRO A 113 -4.40 -5.11 -3.88
N THR A 114 -5.31 -4.89 -4.80
CA THR A 114 -5.25 -5.20 -6.25
C THR A 114 -4.90 -6.65 -6.61
N GLY A 115 -5.03 -7.60 -5.69
CA GLY A 115 -4.62 -9.00 -5.88
C GLY A 115 -5.30 -9.69 -7.07
N THR A 116 -6.64 -9.59 -7.18
CA THR A 116 -7.39 -10.21 -8.28
C THR A 116 -7.08 -9.55 -9.63
N ILE A 117 -6.98 -8.22 -9.65
CA ILE A 117 -6.70 -7.47 -10.88
C ILE A 117 -5.30 -7.81 -11.40
N SER A 118 -4.29 -7.91 -10.52
CA SER A 118 -2.93 -8.26 -10.93
C SER A 118 -2.86 -9.64 -11.60
N LEU A 119 -3.69 -10.58 -11.16
CA LEU A 119 -3.75 -11.92 -11.72
C LEU A 119 -4.54 -11.97 -13.03
N SER A 120 -5.67 -11.23 -13.10
CA SER A 120 -6.53 -11.24 -14.30
C SER A 120 -5.91 -10.57 -15.50
N LEU A 121 -5.00 -9.63 -15.29
CA LEU A 121 -4.24 -8.98 -16.36
C LEU A 121 -2.97 -9.77 -16.78
N ALA A 122 -2.87 -11.03 -16.37
CA ALA A 122 -1.80 -11.96 -16.70
C ALA A 122 -0.39 -11.51 -16.29
N ASN A 123 -0.27 -10.60 -15.35
CA ASN A 123 1.04 -10.07 -15.05
C ASN A 123 1.45 -10.22 -13.59
N ASN A 124 0.73 -10.59 -12.68
CA ASN A 124 1.15 -10.75 -11.26
C ASN A 124 2.25 -9.73 -10.83
N ALA A 125 2.26 -8.55 -11.46
CA ALA A 125 3.35 -7.58 -11.36
C ALA A 125 3.24 -6.70 -10.14
N SER A 126 2.04 -6.54 -9.60
CA SER A 126 1.80 -5.61 -8.49
C SER A 126 0.55 -5.98 -7.70
N ASN A 127 0.68 -5.93 -6.39
CA ASN A 127 -0.43 -6.00 -5.44
C ASN A 127 -0.55 -4.65 -4.69
N GLY A 128 -0.75 -3.57 -5.45
CA GLY A 128 -0.77 -2.22 -4.90
C GLY A 128 0.62 -1.80 -4.42
N ILE A 129 0.76 -1.51 -3.12
CA ILE A 129 2.04 -1.12 -2.52
C ILE A 129 2.84 -2.32 -1.97
N GLU A 130 2.27 -3.53 -2.04
CA GLU A 130 2.94 -4.72 -1.51
C GLU A 130 4.14 -5.13 -2.38
N PRO A 131 5.25 -5.58 -1.79
CA PRO A 131 6.30 -6.26 -2.53
C PRO A 131 5.80 -7.62 -3.02
N SER A 132 6.50 -8.23 -3.95
CA SER A 132 6.19 -9.58 -4.41
C SER A 132 6.24 -10.57 -3.24
N PHE A 133 5.22 -11.41 -3.12
CA PHE A 133 5.19 -12.49 -2.11
C PHE A 133 6.33 -13.47 -2.36
N ALA A 134 6.46 -13.91 -3.60
CA ALA A 134 7.57 -14.73 -4.09
C ALA A 134 7.76 -14.47 -5.59
N HIS A 135 8.98 -14.61 -6.10
CA HIS A 135 9.24 -14.47 -7.53
C HIS A 135 8.91 -15.75 -8.31
N HIS A 136 8.86 -16.89 -7.63
CA HIS A 136 8.35 -18.17 -8.14
C HIS A 136 7.58 -18.88 -7.04
N TYR A 137 6.38 -19.37 -7.35
CA TYR A 137 5.54 -20.15 -6.43
C TYR A 137 4.57 -21.03 -7.20
N PHE A 138 3.92 -21.95 -6.51
CA PHE A 138 2.89 -22.81 -7.08
C PHE A 138 1.51 -22.32 -6.70
N ARG A 139 0.57 -22.47 -7.62
CA ARG A 139 -0.83 -22.17 -7.39
C ARG A 139 -1.70 -23.35 -7.74
N ASN A 140 -2.60 -23.72 -6.84
CA ASN A 140 -3.62 -24.73 -7.12
C ASN A 140 -4.82 -24.05 -7.80
N VAL A 141 -5.06 -24.40 -9.06
CA VAL A 141 -6.18 -23.88 -9.85
C VAL A 141 -7.16 -25.01 -10.17
N ILE A 142 -8.45 -24.70 -10.16
CA ILE A 142 -9.51 -25.60 -10.64
C ILE A 142 -9.91 -25.09 -12.01
N ARG A 143 -9.64 -25.86 -13.06
CA ARG A 143 -10.07 -25.50 -14.42
C ARG A 143 -11.55 -25.83 -14.60
N GLU A 144 -12.22 -25.07 -15.44
CA GLU A 144 -13.62 -25.30 -15.81
C GLU A 144 -13.82 -26.74 -16.28
N GLY A 145 -14.84 -27.41 -15.74
CA GLY A 145 -15.14 -28.81 -16.05
C GLY A 145 -14.30 -29.86 -15.32
N LYS A 146 -13.32 -29.48 -14.49
CA LYS A 146 -12.54 -30.43 -13.69
C LYS A 146 -12.85 -30.27 -12.19
N LYS A 147 -12.96 -31.39 -11.47
CA LYS A 147 -13.11 -31.40 -10.01
C LYS A 147 -11.75 -31.42 -9.26
N SER A 148 -10.66 -31.78 -9.96
CA SER A 148 -9.33 -31.86 -9.37
C SER A 148 -8.59 -30.53 -9.47
N LYS A 149 -7.82 -30.19 -8.43
CA LYS A 149 -6.88 -29.09 -8.43
C LYS A 149 -5.68 -29.46 -9.32
N GLU A 150 -5.26 -28.53 -10.15
CA GLU A 150 -4.02 -28.62 -10.95
C GLU A 150 -3.02 -27.64 -10.36
N ARG A 151 -1.80 -28.12 -10.14
CA ARG A 151 -0.69 -27.28 -9.65
C ARG A 151 -0.05 -26.58 -10.84
N VAL A 152 0.01 -25.27 -10.81
CA VAL A 152 0.54 -24.42 -11.87
C VAL A 152 1.67 -23.56 -11.33
N ASP A 153 2.80 -23.49 -12.04
CA ASP A 153 3.89 -22.57 -11.75
C ASP A 153 3.45 -21.12 -12.03
N VAL A 154 3.78 -20.23 -11.10
CA VAL A 154 3.58 -18.80 -11.25
C VAL A 154 4.89 -18.08 -11.03
N TYR A 155 5.28 -17.27 -12.00
CA TYR A 155 6.46 -16.42 -11.95
C TYR A 155 6.04 -14.96 -11.84
N SER A 156 6.75 -14.18 -11.04
CA SER A 156 6.50 -12.74 -10.99
C SER A 156 6.84 -12.10 -12.35
N PHE A 157 6.15 -11.03 -12.68
CA PHE A 157 6.40 -10.31 -13.93
C PHE A 157 7.86 -9.81 -14.02
N GLU A 158 8.41 -9.33 -12.92
CA GLU A 158 9.78 -8.85 -12.83
C GLU A 158 10.78 -9.95 -13.15
N LEU A 159 10.54 -11.17 -12.66
CA LEU A 159 11.40 -12.33 -12.97
C LEU A 159 11.29 -12.73 -14.43
N LEU A 160 10.08 -12.76 -14.98
CA LEU A 160 9.89 -13.07 -16.41
C LEU A 160 10.59 -12.04 -17.29
N ALA A 161 10.42 -10.75 -17.00
CA ALA A 161 11.07 -9.68 -17.74
C ALA A 161 12.60 -9.76 -17.62
N TYR A 162 13.13 -10.04 -16.43
CA TYR A 162 14.56 -10.17 -16.21
C TYR A 162 15.13 -11.39 -16.96
N ARG A 163 14.43 -12.51 -16.97
CA ARG A 163 14.83 -13.70 -17.71
C ARG A 163 14.83 -13.50 -19.22
N GLU A 164 13.84 -12.78 -19.71
CA GLU A 164 13.73 -12.47 -21.15
C GLU A 164 14.80 -11.48 -21.63
N LEU A 165 15.04 -10.43 -20.83
CA LEU A 165 15.85 -9.28 -21.27
C LEU A 165 17.31 -9.34 -20.83
N VAL A 166 17.64 -10.08 -19.77
CA VAL A 166 18.96 -9.99 -19.12
C VAL A 166 19.60 -11.38 -18.94
N ASN A 167 18.93 -12.30 -18.25
CA ASN A 167 19.50 -13.61 -17.93
C ASN A 167 18.45 -14.72 -17.92
N SER A 168 18.34 -15.45 -19.00
CA SER A 168 17.35 -16.52 -19.18
C SER A 168 17.45 -17.67 -18.16
N ARG A 169 18.60 -17.82 -17.49
CA ARG A 169 18.83 -18.86 -16.48
C ARG A 169 18.56 -18.41 -15.05
N ALA A 170 18.24 -17.13 -14.85
CA ALA A 170 18.03 -16.59 -13.51
C ALA A 170 16.90 -17.31 -12.77
N MET A 171 17.16 -17.73 -11.53
CA MET A 171 16.18 -18.43 -10.68
C MET A 171 16.28 -17.93 -9.25
N PRO A 172 15.13 -17.74 -8.56
CA PRO A 172 15.08 -17.42 -7.14
C PRO A 172 15.76 -18.53 -6.33
N GLY A 173 16.52 -18.12 -5.30
CA GLY A 173 17.21 -19.07 -4.41
C GLY A 173 18.42 -19.78 -4.99
N SER A 174 18.78 -19.56 -6.28
CA SER A 174 19.99 -20.18 -6.84
C SER A 174 21.25 -19.57 -6.26
N THR A 175 22.18 -20.45 -5.85
CA THR A 175 23.54 -20.09 -5.39
C THR A 175 24.55 -20.05 -6.54
N SER A 176 24.18 -20.54 -7.72
CA SER A 176 25.01 -20.54 -8.92
C SER A 176 25.20 -19.10 -9.45
N ALA A 177 26.44 -18.69 -9.64
CA ALA A 177 26.77 -17.34 -10.11
C ALA A 177 26.11 -16.97 -11.44
N GLY A 178 25.85 -17.95 -12.34
CA GLY A 178 25.19 -17.75 -13.62
C GLY A 178 23.66 -17.68 -13.57
N GLU A 179 23.05 -17.95 -12.40
CA GLU A 179 21.61 -18.03 -12.20
C GLU A 179 21.12 -17.08 -11.10
N ARG A 180 22.04 -16.50 -10.35
CA ARG A 180 21.73 -15.61 -9.23
C ARG A 180 20.99 -14.36 -9.70
N LEU A 181 19.93 -14.01 -8.98
CA LEU A 181 19.21 -12.76 -9.15
C LEU A 181 19.95 -11.59 -8.47
N PRO A 182 19.82 -10.36 -9.00
CA PRO A 182 20.27 -9.16 -8.31
C PRO A 182 19.60 -8.98 -6.94
N ASP A 183 20.28 -8.26 -6.05
CA ASP A 183 19.82 -8.03 -4.65
C ASP A 183 18.52 -7.21 -4.55
N CYS A 184 18.06 -6.59 -5.62
CA CYS A 184 16.75 -5.93 -5.69
C CYS A 184 15.57 -6.91 -5.84
N PHE A 185 15.83 -8.18 -6.20
CA PHE A 185 14.83 -9.23 -6.23
C PHE A 185 14.61 -9.79 -4.82
N ILE A 186 13.91 -9.06 -3.99
CA ILE A 186 13.53 -9.46 -2.65
C ILE A 186 12.03 -9.72 -2.57
N THR A 187 11.62 -10.53 -1.61
CA THR A 187 10.23 -10.86 -1.35
C THR A 187 9.72 -10.20 -0.08
N ALA A 188 8.42 -10.29 0.17
CA ALA A 188 7.81 -9.71 1.37
C ALA A 188 8.40 -10.24 2.69
N GLU A 189 8.99 -11.44 2.69
CA GLU A 189 9.60 -12.05 3.86
C GLU A 189 11.04 -11.58 4.11
N ASP A 190 11.70 -11.09 3.05
CA ASP A 190 13.07 -10.57 3.16
C ASP A 190 13.12 -9.13 3.70
N ILE A 191 11.95 -8.52 3.94
CA ILE A 191 11.79 -7.10 4.29
C ILE A 191 11.41 -7.01 5.77
N GLY A 192 12.15 -6.16 6.51
CA GLY A 192 11.85 -5.90 7.92
C GLY A 192 10.52 -5.15 8.11
N PRO A 193 9.82 -5.35 9.23
CA PRO A 193 8.54 -4.68 9.48
C PRO A 193 8.61 -3.15 9.42
N ARG A 194 9.72 -2.53 9.85
CA ARG A 194 9.91 -1.08 9.77
C ARG A 194 10.05 -0.59 8.33
N GLU A 195 10.74 -1.34 7.47
CA GLU A 195 10.87 -1.03 6.05
C GLU A 195 9.52 -1.07 5.33
N HIS A 196 8.64 -2.02 5.70
CA HIS A 196 7.26 -2.04 5.25
C HIS A 196 6.50 -0.77 5.64
N VAL A 197 6.64 -0.33 6.89
CA VAL A 197 6.00 0.89 7.42
C VAL A 197 6.56 2.15 6.74
N ASP A 198 7.88 2.23 6.51
CA ASP A 198 8.51 3.40 5.91
C ASP A 198 8.06 3.65 4.47
N ILE A 199 7.94 2.61 3.64
CA ILE A 199 7.38 2.72 2.28
C ILE A 199 5.93 3.18 2.34
N GLN A 200 5.11 2.60 3.23
CA GLN A 200 3.73 3.02 3.40
C GLN A 200 3.63 4.47 3.86
N ALA A 201 4.48 4.88 4.79
CA ALA A 201 4.50 6.25 5.31
C ALA A 201 4.88 7.26 4.24
N ALA A 202 5.86 6.94 3.40
CA ALA A 202 6.24 7.77 2.27
C ALA A 202 5.07 8.04 1.32
N ALA A 203 4.33 6.99 0.93
CA ALA A 203 3.14 7.13 0.10
C ALA A 203 1.99 7.82 0.84
N GLN A 204 1.75 7.52 2.13
CA GLN A 204 0.63 8.06 2.91
C GLN A 204 0.69 9.58 3.09
N LYS A 205 1.86 10.18 2.98
CA LYS A 205 1.97 11.64 2.97
C LYS A 205 1.14 12.26 1.86
N TRP A 206 1.02 11.60 0.72
CA TRP A 206 0.45 12.11 -0.52
C TRP A 206 -0.82 11.39 -0.97
N VAL A 207 -1.12 10.24 -0.39
CA VAL A 207 -2.38 9.52 -0.58
C VAL A 207 -3.39 10.03 0.43
N ASP A 208 -4.48 10.61 -0.05
CA ASP A 208 -5.47 11.31 0.79
C ASP A 208 -6.48 10.37 1.46
N SER A 209 -6.69 9.17 0.94
CA SER A 209 -7.48 8.12 1.60
C SER A 209 -6.57 7.08 2.27
N SER A 210 -7.00 5.83 2.37
CA SER A 210 -6.26 4.77 3.04
C SER A 210 -5.38 3.98 2.08
N ILE A 211 -4.37 3.34 2.65
CA ILE A 211 -3.46 2.41 1.97
C ILE A 211 -3.63 1.04 2.60
N SER A 212 -3.93 0.04 1.79
CA SER A 212 -3.88 -1.36 2.21
C SER A 212 -2.44 -1.85 2.14
N LYS A 213 -1.86 -2.13 3.30
CA LYS A 213 -0.47 -2.58 3.43
C LYS A 213 -0.33 -3.59 4.54
N THR A 214 0.37 -4.67 4.24
CA THR A 214 0.71 -5.71 5.20
C THR A 214 2.19 -5.66 5.54
N ALA A 215 2.52 -5.68 6.82
CA ALA A 215 3.86 -5.93 7.33
C ALA A 215 3.96 -7.41 7.69
N ASN A 216 4.78 -8.15 6.96
CA ASN A 216 5.02 -9.56 7.23
C ASN A 216 5.96 -9.70 8.43
N VAL A 217 5.68 -10.64 9.31
CA VAL A 217 6.50 -10.94 10.47
C VAL A 217 6.81 -12.43 10.55
N PRO A 218 8.02 -12.81 10.98
CA PRO A 218 8.40 -14.21 11.17
C PRO A 218 7.49 -14.95 12.18
N THR A 219 7.50 -16.28 12.11
CA THR A 219 6.70 -17.14 13.01
C THR A 219 7.10 -16.98 14.48
N ASP A 220 8.39 -16.78 14.74
CA ASP A 220 8.98 -16.61 16.07
C ASP A 220 9.04 -15.14 16.54
N PHE A 221 8.39 -14.24 15.83
CA PHE A 221 8.42 -12.80 16.12
C PHE A 221 7.86 -12.50 17.52
N ARG A 222 8.63 -11.78 18.33
CA ARG A 222 8.30 -11.53 19.74
C ARG A 222 7.13 -10.55 19.87
N TYR A 223 6.28 -10.76 20.87
CA TYR A 223 5.09 -9.94 21.11
C TYR A 223 5.41 -8.45 21.33
N GLU A 224 6.51 -8.14 22.04
CA GLU A 224 6.91 -6.75 22.28
C GLU A 224 7.29 -6.05 20.98
N GLU A 225 8.06 -6.71 20.12
CA GLU A 225 8.43 -6.20 18.80
C GLU A 225 7.20 -6.06 17.89
N PHE A 226 6.22 -6.96 18.03
CA PHE A 226 4.94 -6.87 17.33
C PHE A 226 4.15 -5.62 17.72
N LYS A 227 4.09 -5.27 19.00
CA LYS A 227 3.45 -4.02 19.47
C LYS A 227 4.15 -2.79 18.91
N ASP A 228 5.47 -2.82 18.86
CA ASP A 228 6.29 -1.70 18.39
C ASP A 228 6.01 -1.36 16.93
N ILE A 229 5.60 -2.31 16.08
CA ILE A 229 5.20 -2.04 14.69
C ILE A 229 4.04 -1.04 14.65
N TYR A 230 3.01 -1.25 15.47
CA TYR A 230 1.83 -0.37 15.49
C TYR A 230 2.14 1.00 16.09
N LEU A 231 2.99 1.06 17.12
CA LEU A 231 3.46 2.33 17.67
C LEU A 231 4.24 3.10 16.62
N TYR A 232 5.17 2.45 15.95
CA TYR A 232 5.96 3.05 14.88
C TYR A 232 5.09 3.52 13.69
N ALA A 233 4.11 2.71 13.28
CA ALA A 233 3.15 3.09 12.25
C ALA A 233 2.34 4.34 12.64
N HIS A 234 1.92 4.43 13.90
CA HIS A 234 1.22 5.61 14.44
C HIS A 234 2.13 6.86 14.46
N GLU A 235 3.37 6.72 14.92
CA GLU A 235 4.37 7.80 14.94
C GLU A 235 4.66 8.33 13.52
N LYS A 236 4.72 7.44 12.53
CA LYS A 236 4.86 7.80 11.11
C LYS A 236 3.59 8.41 10.50
N GLY A 237 2.50 8.47 11.24
CA GLY A 237 1.25 9.09 10.80
C GLY A 237 0.41 8.26 9.84
N LEU A 238 0.56 6.95 9.86
CA LEU A 238 -0.26 6.04 9.06
C LEU A 238 -1.71 6.06 9.54
N LYS A 239 -2.64 5.85 8.61
CA LYS A 239 -4.08 5.72 8.89
C LYS A 239 -4.47 4.31 9.32
N GLY A 240 -3.66 3.33 8.97
CA GLY A 240 -3.83 1.94 9.34
C GLY A 240 -2.61 1.12 8.93
N CYS A 241 -2.42 0.00 9.58
CA CYS A 241 -1.38 -0.98 9.28
C CYS A 241 -1.94 -2.37 9.58
N THR A 242 -1.62 -3.34 8.76
CA THR A 242 -1.95 -4.75 8.97
C THR A 242 -0.67 -5.53 9.12
N THR A 243 -0.67 -6.53 10.00
CA THR A 243 0.43 -7.46 10.13
C THR A 243 -0.03 -8.86 9.72
N PHE A 244 0.86 -9.59 9.10
CA PHE A 244 0.64 -11.00 8.78
C PHE A 244 1.77 -11.84 9.37
N ARG A 245 1.40 -12.84 10.16
CA ARG A 245 2.29 -13.86 10.69
C ARG A 245 1.91 -15.19 10.08
N PHE A 246 2.82 -15.80 9.35
CA PHE A 246 2.61 -17.13 8.82
C PHE A 246 2.44 -18.13 9.99
N ASN A 247 1.40 -18.95 9.93
CA ASN A 247 1.20 -20.05 10.86
C ASN A 247 1.11 -21.36 10.09
N PRO A 248 2.18 -22.18 10.07
CA PRO A 248 2.20 -23.43 9.31
C PRO A 248 1.12 -24.42 9.78
N GLU A 249 0.74 -24.38 11.07
CA GLU A 249 -0.28 -25.28 11.63
C GLU A 249 -1.70 -24.91 11.21
N ALA A 250 -1.98 -23.60 10.96
CA ALA A 250 -3.31 -23.11 10.61
C ALA A 250 -3.50 -22.87 9.11
N HIS A 251 -2.41 -22.80 8.33
CA HIS A 251 -2.46 -22.36 6.94
C HIS A 251 -2.26 -23.52 5.96
N GLN A 252 -3.34 -24.12 5.55
CA GLN A 252 -3.41 -24.82 4.27
C GLN A 252 -3.70 -23.78 3.16
N GLY A 253 -2.80 -22.81 3.01
CA GLY A 253 -2.99 -21.64 2.15
C GLY A 253 -3.02 -21.97 0.66
N VAL A 254 -3.57 -21.04 -0.10
CA VAL A 254 -3.61 -21.08 -1.57
C VAL A 254 -2.21 -20.89 -2.17
N LEU A 255 -1.31 -20.24 -1.42
CA LEU A 255 0.07 -19.92 -1.82
C LEU A 255 1.04 -20.59 -0.84
N VAL A 256 1.85 -21.50 -1.33
CA VAL A 256 2.85 -22.24 -0.52
C VAL A 256 4.19 -22.21 -1.26
N LYS A 257 5.25 -21.81 -0.57
CA LYS A 257 6.62 -21.94 -1.09
C LYS A 257 7.07 -23.40 -1.05
N GLU A 258 7.95 -23.79 -1.96
CA GLU A 258 8.45 -25.16 -2.04
C GLU A 258 9.20 -25.60 -0.77
N ASP A 259 9.94 -24.67 -0.15
CA ASP A 259 10.68 -24.94 1.08
C ASP A 259 9.76 -25.13 2.31
N ASP A 260 8.62 -24.43 2.33
CA ASP A 260 7.60 -24.63 3.39
C ASP A 260 6.99 -26.04 3.32
N LEU A 261 6.83 -26.58 2.11
CA LEU A 261 6.33 -27.94 1.91
C LEU A 261 7.33 -29.03 2.32
N LYS A 262 8.63 -28.79 2.16
CA LYS A 262 9.69 -29.74 2.53
C LYS A 262 9.87 -29.86 4.03
N ASN A 263 9.52 -28.85 4.78
CA ASN A 263 9.71 -28.75 6.22
C ASN A 263 8.42 -28.93 7.03
N THR A 264 7.30 -29.23 6.38
CA THR A 264 5.99 -29.38 7.04
C THR A 264 5.56 -30.82 6.98
N THR A 265 5.43 -31.45 8.14
CA THR A 265 4.80 -32.75 8.31
C THR A 265 3.30 -32.54 8.52
N TYR A 266 2.47 -33.19 7.72
CA TYR A 266 1.02 -33.14 7.84
C TYR A 266 0.55 -34.39 8.59
N VAL A 267 -0.09 -34.18 9.73
CA VAL A 267 -0.76 -35.26 10.48
C VAL A 267 -2.24 -35.21 10.15
N PHE A 268 -2.76 -36.28 9.57
CA PHE A 268 -4.19 -36.45 9.29
C PHE A 268 -4.79 -37.38 10.34
N THR A 269 -5.75 -36.88 11.10
CA THR A 269 -6.56 -37.72 11.99
C THR A 269 -7.71 -38.33 11.21
N LEU A 270 -7.77 -39.62 11.09
CA LEU A 270 -8.87 -40.36 10.44
C LEU A 270 -10.10 -40.43 11.35
N GLU A 271 -11.27 -40.80 10.77
CA GLU A 271 -12.52 -40.94 11.52
C GLU A 271 -12.46 -41.96 12.65
N ASP A 272 -11.54 -42.91 12.59
CA ASP A 272 -11.28 -43.91 13.63
C ASP A 272 -10.30 -43.44 14.73
N GLY A 273 -9.83 -42.18 14.65
CA GLY A 273 -8.90 -41.60 15.60
C GLY A 273 -7.43 -41.94 15.36
N SER A 274 -7.10 -42.69 14.30
CA SER A 274 -5.71 -42.93 13.90
C SER A 274 -5.11 -41.74 13.19
N GLU A 275 -3.83 -41.50 13.37
CA GLU A 275 -3.07 -40.43 12.74
C GLU A 275 -2.15 -41.01 11.65
N ILE A 276 -2.14 -40.33 10.49
CA ILE A 276 -1.25 -40.62 9.37
C ILE A 276 -0.37 -39.40 9.15
N GLU A 277 0.94 -39.58 9.09
CA GLU A 277 1.96 -38.60 8.76
C GLU A 277 2.16 -38.46 7.25
#